data_b0e529999db34134a819f9be29b0ceeb
#
_entry.id   b0e529999db34134a819f9be29b0ceeb
#
_cell.length_a   1.000
_cell.length_b   1.000
_cell.length_c   1.000
_cell.angle_alpha   90.00
_cell.angle_beta   90.00
_cell.angle_gamma   90.00
#
_symmetry.space_group_name_H-M   'P 1'
#
loop_
_entity.id
_entity.type
_entity.pdbx_description
1 polymer ?
#
loop_
_entity_poly.entity_id
_entity_poly.type
_entity_poly.pdbx_seq_one_letter_code
_entity_poly.pdbx_strand_id
1 'polypeptide(L)'
;MTTNKETESKSRPSFLYAATPYLGALLEAWHELRINRGRIMLSLVSVAAAVWAMTTVIALGKFLTSSQDAVTAQSTGIAGTVTLTAGASTSGSEDGGDFGDGGFGGGFSDGTMADSSGSFGGAGIGGNDPDDLSVINPDGSINDAFSAATHRLVETTHANLWSRVRMQPATPEHNMDDCAPDDYECFSPGTPELIAADPGWFDIYARTIVQGRRLEDADGQRLMNPVVVNDQFYETLGNPALADHPTFTLQETGNTTFTVVGVYKSLGSWDAPSIVTHYDSFLNAGYEGPVGEPQLLVATPEESAKENQKALHNIFQAELGPSWKVNTSLSEKDTEISQEMNNTITTALGIIGGIVIALGALGLLTVSIVTIGHRVREIGIRRAMGASAGRIFISVFLESIVATTVAGVVGVIASIITVKQLPLDKMLALPLETGAVAYPVTAAVIGVLVATFVGALAGIIPATIAVRVKPIDAIRF
;
A
#
# COMPACT_ATOMS: atom_id res chain seq x y z
N MET A 1 42.64 18.25 73.31
CA MET A 1 43.25 17.64 72.12
C MET A 1 42.14 17.00 71.27
N THR A 2 41.55 17.74 70.40
CA THR A 2 40.51 17.29 69.44
C THR A 2 40.96 17.64 68.07
N THR A 3 41.41 16.63 67.32
CA THR A 3 41.82 16.70 65.94
C THR A 3 40.62 16.78 65.00
N ASN A 4 40.50 17.90 64.33
CA ASN A 4 39.52 18.16 63.29
C ASN A 4 40.00 17.48 61.99
N LYS A 5 39.21 16.55 61.46
CA LYS A 5 39.45 15.84 60.21
C LYS A 5 38.63 16.52 59.14
N GLU A 6 39.23 17.40 58.35
CA GLU A 6 38.63 18.00 57.15
C GLU A 6 38.44 16.91 56.11
N THR A 7 37.16 16.67 55.78
CA THR A 7 36.74 15.85 54.65
C THR A 7 36.72 16.69 53.38
N GLU A 8 37.77 16.56 52.54
CA GLU A 8 37.79 17.07 51.16
C GLU A 8 36.66 16.39 50.35
N SER A 9 35.61 17.15 50.11
CA SER A 9 34.56 16.81 49.15
C SER A 9 35.09 17.04 47.72
N LYS A 10 35.56 15.97 47.04
CA LYS A 10 35.81 15.96 45.60
C LYS A 10 34.49 16.16 44.85
N SER A 11 34.17 17.38 44.50
CA SER A 11 33.08 17.73 43.60
C SER A 11 33.34 17.11 42.21
N ARG A 12 32.53 16.13 41.83
CA ARG A 12 32.49 15.59 40.45
C ARG A 12 32.11 16.74 39.51
N PRO A 13 32.84 16.98 38.41
CA PRO A 13 32.42 17.98 37.44
C PRO A 13 31.05 17.55 36.87
N SER A 14 30.04 18.36 37.08
CA SER A 14 28.71 18.11 36.55
C SER A 14 28.80 18.15 35.02
N PHE A 15 28.16 17.21 34.36
CA PHE A 15 28.01 17.09 32.89
C PHE A 15 27.61 18.43 32.24
N LEU A 16 26.88 19.26 32.97
CA LEU A 16 26.49 20.62 32.58
C LEU A 16 27.66 21.56 32.38
N TYR A 17 28.75 21.42 33.13
CA TYR A 17 29.96 22.28 32.95
C TYR A 17 30.76 21.96 31.69
N ALA A 18 30.72 20.69 31.25
CA ALA A 18 31.37 20.29 29.98
C ALA A 18 30.51 20.70 28.76
N ALA A 19 29.20 20.88 28.90
CA ALA A 19 28.28 21.26 27.83
C ALA A 19 28.17 22.78 27.60
N THR A 20 28.56 23.61 28.56
CA THR A 20 28.41 25.08 28.46
C THR A 20 29.13 25.73 27.26
N PRO A 21 30.38 25.32 26.84
CA PRO A 21 31.02 25.91 25.67
C PRO A 21 30.27 25.56 24.36
N TYR A 22 29.61 24.38 24.29
CA TYR A 22 28.88 23.95 23.11
C TYR A 22 27.51 24.63 23.01
N LEU A 23 26.82 24.83 24.15
CA LEU A 23 25.57 25.59 24.21
C LEU A 23 25.80 27.06 23.85
N GLY A 24 26.91 27.67 24.30
CA GLY A 24 27.32 29.02 23.90
C GLY A 24 27.55 29.14 22.39
N ALA A 25 28.25 28.16 21.78
CA ALA A 25 28.48 28.12 20.34
C ALA A 25 27.21 27.91 19.53
N LEU A 26 26.26 27.12 20.02
CA LEU A 26 24.94 26.97 19.40
C LEU A 26 24.07 28.25 19.43
N LEU A 27 24.09 28.96 20.55
CA LEU A 27 23.41 30.26 20.69
C LEU A 27 24.05 31.34 19.83
N GLU A 28 25.38 31.36 19.73
CA GLU A 28 26.13 32.25 18.86
C GLU A 28 25.84 31.96 17.38
N ALA A 29 25.80 30.69 16.96
CA ALA A 29 25.42 30.27 15.61
C ALA A 29 23.99 30.70 15.28
N TRP A 30 23.04 30.56 16.21
CA TRP A 30 21.65 31.02 16.02
C TRP A 30 21.54 32.53 15.88
N HIS A 31 22.35 33.29 16.63
CA HIS A 31 22.36 34.76 16.56
C HIS A 31 22.96 35.27 15.26
N GLU A 32 24.03 34.62 14.76
CA GLU A 32 24.66 34.91 13.47
C GLU A 32 23.70 34.66 12.28
N LEU A 33 22.93 33.58 12.32
CA LEU A 33 21.88 33.31 11.34
C LEU A 33 20.86 34.46 11.22
N ARG A 34 20.62 35.17 12.32
CA ARG A 34 19.68 36.30 12.36
C ARG A 34 20.20 37.62 11.78
N ILE A 35 21.53 37.82 11.81
CA ILE A 35 22.17 39.08 11.40
C ILE A 35 22.44 39.11 9.88
N ASN A 36 22.85 38.00 9.26
CA ASN A 36 23.26 37.92 7.85
C ASN A 36 22.21 37.23 6.96
N ARG A 37 20.94 37.59 7.10
CA ARG A 37 19.77 36.88 6.52
C ARG A 37 19.85 36.61 5.01
N GLY A 38 20.33 37.57 4.19
CA GLY A 38 20.21 37.43 2.74
C GLY A 38 21.11 36.38 2.11
N ARG A 39 22.38 36.27 2.54
CA ARG A 39 23.34 35.31 1.99
C ARG A 39 23.14 33.91 2.52
N ILE A 40 22.85 33.80 3.81
CA ILE A 40 22.59 32.53 4.47
C ILE A 40 21.28 31.93 3.95
N MET A 41 20.25 32.76 3.71
CA MET A 41 19.02 32.28 3.09
C MET A 41 19.25 31.67 1.71
N LEU A 42 20.13 32.22 0.87
CA LEU A 42 20.38 31.66 -0.46
C LEU A 42 21.03 30.26 -0.41
N SER A 43 21.96 30.04 0.54
CA SER A 43 22.58 28.74 0.75
C SER A 43 21.59 27.74 1.38
N LEU A 44 20.71 28.22 2.27
CA LEU A 44 19.71 27.39 2.91
C LEU A 44 18.61 26.95 1.92
N VAL A 45 18.26 27.78 0.94
CA VAL A 45 17.27 27.45 -0.09
C VAL A 45 17.72 26.25 -0.92
N SER A 46 19.00 26.18 -1.31
CA SER A 46 19.51 25.04 -2.10
C SER A 46 19.44 23.73 -1.32
N VAL A 47 19.81 23.73 -0.03
CA VAL A 47 19.69 22.55 0.83
C VAL A 47 18.24 22.21 1.13
N ALA A 48 17.40 23.20 1.45
CA ALA A 48 16.00 22.99 1.69
C ALA A 48 15.28 22.41 0.45
N ALA A 49 15.61 22.90 -0.76
CA ALA A 49 15.08 22.37 -2.01
C ALA A 49 15.54 20.92 -2.26
N ALA A 50 16.82 20.60 -1.98
CA ALA A 50 17.32 19.24 -2.12
C ALA A 50 16.63 18.28 -1.14
N VAL A 51 16.46 18.69 0.12
CA VAL A 51 15.76 17.88 1.12
C VAL A 51 14.28 17.76 0.79
N TRP A 52 13.64 18.85 0.36
CA TRP A 52 12.24 18.82 -0.12
C TRP A 52 12.06 17.82 -1.25
N ALA A 53 12.88 17.88 -2.29
CA ALA A 53 12.79 16.97 -3.42
C ALA A 53 13.03 15.51 -3.00
N MET A 54 14.08 15.24 -2.22
CA MET A 54 14.40 13.90 -1.73
C MET A 54 13.28 13.33 -0.86
N THR A 55 12.81 14.09 0.14
CA THR A 55 11.76 13.61 1.05
C THR A 55 10.42 13.42 0.35
N THR A 56 10.13 14.24 -0.67
CA THR A 56 8.95 14.06 -1.52
C THR A 56 9.05 12.76 -2.33
N VAL A 57 10.21 12.48 -2.93
CA VAL A 57 10.45 11.23 -3.69
C VAL A 57 10.34 10.00 -2.76
N ILE A 58 10.92 10.04 -1.56
CA ILE A 58 10.80 8.94 -0.59
C ILE A 58 9.35 8.76 -0.14
N ALA A 59 8.63 9.86 0.10
CA ALA A 59 7.23 9.79 0.51
C ALA A 59 6.33 9.22 -0.59
N LEU A 60 6.53 9.64 -1.84
CA LEU A 60 5.81 9.09 -3.00
C LEU A 60 6.15 7.61 -3.22
N GLY A 61 7.42 7.20 -3.07
CA GLY A 61 7.83 5.81 -3.19
C GLY A 61 7.13 4.91 -2.16
N LYS A 62 7.10 5.33 -0.89
CA LYS A 62 6.37 4.60 0.16
C LYS A 62 4.87 4.56 -0.09
N PHE A 63 4.35 5.64 -0.65
CA PHE A 63 2.95 5.70 -1.02
C PHE A 63 2.63 4.70 -2.14
N LEU A 64 3.45 4.62 -3.19
CA LEU A 64 3.30 3.65 -4.27
C LEU A 64 3.35 2.20 -3.75
N THR A 65 4.31 1.88 -2.90
CA THR A 65 4.41 0.52 -2.33
C THR A 65 3.22 0.17 -1.45
N SER A 66 2.75 1.09 -0.60
CA SER A 66 1.56 0.86 0.23
C SER A 66 0.28 0.75 -0.59
N SER A 67 0.20 1.45 -1.71
CA SER A 67 -0.93 1.35 -2.64
C SER A 67 -0.93 0.01 -3.38
N GLN A 68 0.23 -0.49 -3.78
CA GLN A 68 0.36 -1.83 -4.36
C GLN A 68 -0.05 -2.91 -3.36
N ASP A 69 0.40 -2.82 -2.10
CA ASP A 69 -0.01 -3.73 -1.04
C ASP A 69 -1.54 -3.74 -0.87
N ALA A 70 -2.17 -2.57 -0.89
CA ALA A 70 -3.62 -2.44 -0.80
C ALA A 70 -4.35 -3.05 -2.01
N VAL A 71 -3.87 -2.78 -3.22
CA VAL A 71 -4.43 -3.37 -4.46
C VAL A 71 -4.26 -4.90 -4.45
N THR A 72 -3.10 -5.40 -4.05
CA THR A 72 -2.85 -6.85 -3.95
C THR A 72 -3.79 -7.48 -2.93
N ALA A 73 -3.94 -6.89 -1.73
CA ALA A 73 -4.88 -7.39 -0.73
C ALA A 73 -6.33 -7.39 -1.24
N GLN A 74 -6.71 -6.40 -2.03
CA GLN A 74 -8.05 -6.31 -2.61
C GLN A 74 -8.27 -7.21 -3.83
N SER A 75 -7.22 -7.67 -4.51
CA SER A 75 -7.33 -8.57 -5.68
C SER A 75 -7.10 -10.05 -5.33
N THR A 76 -6.14 -10.34 -4.47
CA THR A 76 -5.76 -11.73 -4.12
C THR A 76 -6.06 -12.11 -2.67
N GLY A 77 -6.62 -11.18 -1.89
CA GLY A 77 -6.83 -11.32 -0.44
C GLY A 77 -5.63 -10.85 0.38
N ILE A 78 -5.87 -10.67 1.67
CA ILE A 78 -4.82 -10.31 2.63
C ILE A 78 -3.71 -11.37 2.66
N ALA A 79 -2.46 -10.95 2.95
CA ALA A 79 -1.32 -11.87 3.03
C ALA A 79 -1.59 -13.02 4.00
N GLY A 80 -1.23 -14.24 3.57
CA GLY A 80 -1.53 -15.45 4.33
C GLY A 80 -2.88 -16.08 4.02
N THR A 81 -3.68 -15.51 3.09
CA THR A 81 -4.92 -16.15 2.65
C THR A 81 -4.59 -17.37 1.80
N VAL A 82 -5.08 -18.53 2.23
CA VAL A 82 -5.04 -19.79 1.47
C VAL A 82 -6.37 -19.93 0.73
N THR A 83 -6.29 -20.06 -0.59
CA THR A 83 -7.44 -20.34 -1.46
C THR A 83 -7.41 -21.82 -1.80
N LEU A 84 -8.48 -22.54 -1.51
CA LEU A 84 -8.68 -23.95 -1.86
C LEU A 84 -9.78 -24.03 -2.92
N THR A 85 -9.41 -24.34 -4.15
CA THR A 85 -10.35 -24.50 -5.28
C THR A 85 -10.64 -25.98 -5.44
N ALA A 86 -11.93 -26.34 -5.44
CA ALA A 86 -12.38 -27.69 -5.59
C ALA A 86 -13.00 -27.90 -6.98
N GLY A 87 -12.41 -28.79 -7.77
CA GLY A 87 -12.89 -29.21 -9.08
C GLY A 87 -13.19 -30.71 -9.11
N ALA A 88 -13.95 -31.16 -10.10
CA ALA A 88 -14.19 -32.57 -10.31
C ALA A 88 -12.91 -33.30 -10.75
N SER A 89 -12.65 -34.49 -10.20
CA SER A 89 -11.55 -35.30 -10.68
C SER A 89 -11.98 -36.05 -11.94
N THR A 90 -11.73 -35.48 -13.13
CA THR A 90 -11.92 -36.20 -14.40
C THR A 90 -10.93 -37.36 -14.46
N SER A 91 -11.41 -38.56 -14.25
CA SER A 91 -10.62 -39.80 -14.43
C SER A 91 -10.40 -40.03 -15.92
N GLY A 92 -9.36 -39.41 -16.52
CA GLY A 92 -9.06 -39.71 -17.91
C GLY A 92 -8.29 -38.64 -18.70
N SER A 93 -7.17 -38.15 -18.18
CA SER A 93 -6.01 -37.77 -19.00
C SER A 93 -4.79 -37.62 -18.09
N GLU A 94 -4.02 -38.70 -17.98
CA GLU A 94 -2.60 -38.63 -17.62
C GLU A 94 -1.88 -37.94 -18.78
N ASP A 95 -1.90 -36.61 -18.80
CA ASP A 95 -0.92 -35.86 -19.57
C ASP A 95 -0.36 -34.78 -18.68
N GLY A 96 0.90 -35.00 -18.29
CA GLY A 96 1.66 -34.12 -17.41
C GLY A 96 1.94 -32.77 -18.05
N GLY A 97 1.03 -31.88 -17.90
CA GLY A 97 1.24 -30.44 -18.10
C GLY A 97 1.57 -29.82 -16.75
N ASP A 98 2.86 -29.62 -16.52
CA ASP A 98 3.39 -28.74 -15.50
C ASP A 98 2.83 -27.33 -15.74
N PHE A 99 1.71 -26.99 -15.11
CA PHE A 99 1.23 -25.60 -15.09
C PHE A 99 2.09 -24.82 -14.09
N GLY A 100 3.25 -24.38 -14.59
CA GLY A 100 4.07 -23.39 -13.95
C GLY A 100 3.24 -22.13 -13.65
N ASP A 101 3.36 -21.72 -12.42
CA ASP A 101 3.18 -20.39 -11.83
C ASP A 101 2.67 -19.31 -12.81
N GLY A 102 1.35 -19.27 -13.04
CA GLY A 102 0.67 -18.30 -13.89
C GLY A 102 0.28 -17.06 -13.11
N GLY A 103 1.25 -16.20 -12.82
CA GLY A 103 1.00 -14.85 -12.37
C GLY A 103 0.15 -14.08 -13.40
N PHE A 104 -0.93 -13.48 -12.95
CA PHE A 104 -1.75 -12.53 -13.69
C PHE A 104 -0.89 -11.29 -14.04
N GLY A 105 -0.17 -11.35 -15.15
CA GLY A 105 0.53 -10.23 -15.74
C GLY A 105 -0.19 -9.80 -17.01
N GLY A 106 -1.01 -8.76 -16.93
CA GLY A 106 -1.58 -8.10 -18.10
C GLY A 106 -0.46 -7.50 -18.96
N GLY A 107 -0.05 -8.21 -20.01
CA GLY A 107 0.82 -7.70 -21.05
C GLY A 107 0.01 -7.50 -22.33
N PHE A 108 -0.16 -6.25 -22.73
CA PHE A 108 -0.58 -5.90 -24.09
C PHE A 108 0.44 -6.44 -25.08
N SER A 109 0.06 -7.39 -25.92
CA SER A 109 0.78 -7.67 -27.16
C SER A 109 -0.22 -7.84 -28.31
N ASP A 110 0.05 -7.02 -29.28
CA ASP A 110 -0.49 -6.85 -30.62
C ASP A 110 -0.91 -8.15 -31.36
N GLY A 111 -2.11 -8.06 -31.89
CA GLY A 111 -2.74 -8.70 -33.02
C GLY A 111 -2.20 -10.00 -33.59
N THR A 112 -2.90 -11.10 -33.32
CA THR A 112 -3.32 -12.06 -34.36
C THR A 112 -4.56 -12.78 -33.84
N MET A 113 -5.66 -12.63 -34.59
CA MET A 113 -6.89 -13.40 -34.37
C MET A 113 -6.59 -14.87 -34.69
N ALA A 114 -6.47 -15.69 -33.63
CA ALA A 114 -6.60 -17.13 -33.74
C ALA A 114 -7.90 -17.49 -33.02
N ASP A 115 -8.85 -17.96 -33.82
CA ASP A 115 -10.10 -18.58 -33.42
C ASP A 115 -9.84 -19.70 -32.39
N SER A 116 -9.95 -19.37 -31.10
CA SER A 116 -10.04 -20.35 -30.04
C SER A 116 -11.45 -20.31 -29.47
N SER A 117 -12.36 -21.00 -30.17
CA SER A 117 -13.58 -21.48 -29.57
C SER A 117 -13.23 -22.45 -28.43
N GLY A 118 -12.78 -21.89 -27.29
CA GLY A 118 -12.73 -22.60 -26.02
C GLY A 118 -14.16 -22.92 -25.61
N SER A 119 -14.53 -24.20 -25.80
CA SER A 119 -15.76 -24.76 -25.33
C SER A 119 -15.86 -24.55 -23.82
N PHE A 120 -16.59 -23.52 -23.40
CA PHE A 120 -17.20 -23.49 -22.08
C PHE A 120 -18.26 -24.58 -22.09
N GLY A 121 -17.91 -25.75 -21.54
CA GLY A 121 -18.87 -26.82 -21.35
C GLY A 121 -19.99 -26.35 -20.45
N GLY A 122 -21.13 -26.00 -21.04
CA GLY A 122 -22.37 -25.78 -20.33
C GLY A 122 -22.80 -27.12 -19.72
N ALA A 123 -22.62 -27.28 -18.40
CA ALA A 123 -23.22 -28.38 -17.68
C ALA A 123 -24.73 -28.16 -17.62
N GLY A 124 -25.46 -28.91 -18.44
CA GLY A 124 -26.92 -28.94 -18.38
C GLY A 124 -27.38 -29.61 -17.08
N ILE A 125 -28.32 -28.97 -16.44
CA ILE A 125 -29.02 -29.50 -15.24
C ILE A 125 -29.72 -30.82 -15.58
N GLY A 126 -29.22 -31.93 -15.03
CA GLY A 126 -29.93 -33.20 -15.02
C GLY A 126 -29.16 -34.40 -15.52
N GLY A 127 -28.45 -35.07 -14.64
CA GLY A 127 -27.85 -36.39 -14.85
C GLY A 127 -26.82 -36.68 -13.78
N ASN A 128 -26.70 -37.92 -13.34
CA ASN A 128 -25.70 -38.42 -12.37
C ASN A 128 -24.26 -38.24 -12.86
N ASP A 129 -23.90 -37.05 -13.32
CA ASP A 129 -22.59 -36.70 -13.77
C ASP A 129 -21.79 -36.21 -12.54
N PRO A 130 -20.60 -36.74 -12.26
CA PRO A 130 -19.77 -36.27 -11.14
C PRO A 130 -19.37 -34.79 -11.26
N ASP A 131 -19.66 -34.15 -12.38
CA ASP A 131 -19.43 -32.72 -12.62
C ASP A 131 -20.53 -31.81 -12.08
N ASP A 132 -21.66 -32.38 -11.57
CA ASP A 132 -22.74 -31.58 -10.99
C ASP A 132 -22.42 -31.21 -9.53
N LEU A 133 -21.76 -30.09 -9.36
CA LEU A 133 -21.26 -29.57 -8.07
C LEU A 133 -22.37 -29.00 -7.15
N SER A 134 -23.62 -28.93 -7.62
CA SER A 134 -24.78 -28.51 -6.83
C SER A 134 -25.96 -29.39 -7.15
N VAL A 135 -26.12 -30.46 -6.43
CA VAL A 135 -27.30 -31.34 -6.60
C VAL A 135 -28.45 -30.79 -5.79
N ILE A 136 -29.42 -30.17 -6.47
CA ILE A 136 -30.75 -30.04 -5.91
C ILE A 136 -31.37 -31.44 -5.94
N ASN A 137 -31.53 -32.06 -4.79
CA ASN A 137 -32.18 -33.34 -4.68
C ASN A 137 -33.65 -33.24 -5.18
N PRO A 138 -34.28 -34.34 -5.62
CA PRO A 138 -35.68 -34.33 -6.06
C PRO A 138 -36.70 -33.84 -5.01
N ASP A 139 -36.30 -33.75 -3.75
CA ASP A 139 -37.08 -33.19 -2.64
C ASP A 139 -36.88 -31.68 -2.45
N GLY A 140 -36.09 -31.04 -3.31
CA GLY A 140 -35.77 -29.61 -3.23
C GLY A 140 -34.68 -29.27 -2.22
N SER A 141 -34.06 -30.25 -1.56
CA SER A 141 -32.92 -30.01 -0.68
C SER A 141 -31.65 -29.86 -1.48
N ILE A 142 -30.82 -28.91 -1.09
CA ILE A 142 -29.50 -28.65 -1.70
C ILE A 142 -28.45 -29.56 -1.03
N ASN A 143 -27.90 -30.50 -1.78
CA ASN A 143 -26.77 -31.30 -1.33
C ASN A 143 -25.48 -30.63 -1.81
N ASP A 144 -25.02 -29.67 -1.07
CA ASP A 144 -23.73 -29.01 -1.33
C ASP A 144 -22.62 -29.68 -0.49
N ALA A 145 -21.96 -30.68 -1.10
CA ALA A 145 -20.85 -31.40 -0.49
C ALA A 145 -19.69 -30.45 -0.13
N PHE A 146 -19.47 -29.42 -0.94
CA PHE A 146 -18.46 -28.40 -0.71
C PHE A 146 -18.71 -27.59 0.58
N SER A 147 -19.94 -27.10 0.76
CA SER A 147 -20.32 -26.37 1.99
C SER A 147 -20.23 -27.26 3.23
N ALA A 148 -20.66 -28.52 3.14
CA ALA A 148 -20.53 -29.45 4.25
C ALA A 148 -19.08 -29.76 4.63
N ALA A 149 -18.19 -29.93 3.66
CA ALA A 149 -16.75 -30.09 3.89
C ALA A 149 -16.12 -28.82 4.46
N THR A 150 -16.53 -27.64 3.97
CA THR A 150 -16.07 -26.34 4.49
C THR A 150 -16.40 -26.18 5.96
N HIS A 151 -17.64 -26.42 6.36
CA HIS A 151 -18.05 -26.29 7.77
C HIS A 151 -17.25 -27.24 8.68
N ARG A 152 -17.03 -28.50 8.26
CA ARG A 152 -16.21 -29.45 9.04
C ARG A 152 -14.75 -29.01 9.14
N LEU A 153 -14.18 -28.46 8.05
CA LEU A 153 -12.83 -27.94 8.07
C LEU A 153 -12.71 -26.75 9.04
N VAL A 154 -13.64 -25.78 8.93
CA VAL A 154 -13.65 -24.58 9.80
C VAL A 154 -13.82 -24.95 11.27
N GLU A 155 -14.69 -25.90 11.60
CA GLU A 155 -14.86 -26.42 12.96
C GLU A 155 -13.60 -27.11 13.47
N THR A 156 -12.94 -27.93 12.62
CA THR A 156 -11.71 -28.67 13.00
C THR A 156 -10.50 -27.76 13.19
N THR A 157 -10.36 -26.74 12.32
CA THR A 157 -9.22 -25.82 12.34
C THR A 157 -9.42 -24.59 13.18
N HIS A 158 -10.67 -24.34 13.66
CA HIS A 158 -11.06 -23.10 14.34
C HIS A 158 -10.67 -21.84 13.56
N ALA A 159 -10.86 -21.86 12.22
CA ALA A 159 -10.56 -20.72 11.37
C ALA A 159 -11.47 -19.54 11.71
N ASN A 160 -10.86 -18.42 12.10
CA ASN A 160 -11.62 -17.23 12.52
C ASN A 160 -12.13 -16.39 11.34
N LEU A 161 -11.41 -16.39 10.23
CA LEU A 161 -11.74 -15.61 9.04
C LEU A 161 -11.65 -16.52 7.81
N TRP A 162 -12.80 -16.76 7.21
CA TRP A 162 -12.95 -17.62 6.06
C TRP A 162 -14.15 -17.17 5.22
N SER A 163 -14.22 -17.60 3.97
CA SER A 163 -15.36 -17.41 3.09
C SER A 163 -15.40 -18.46 2.00
N ARG A 164 -16.54 -19.06 1.75
CA ARG A 164 -16.81 -19.75 0.49
C ARG A 164 -16.96 -18.67 -0.58
N VAL A 165 -16.47 -18.91 -1.77
CA VAL A 165 -16.61 -18.01 -2.90
C VAL A 165 -16.91 -18.80 -4.16
N ARG A 166 -17.82 -18.26 -4.99
CA ARG A 166 -18.08 -18.74 -6.33
C ARG A 166 -18.34 -17.53 -7.21
N MET A 167 -17.67 -17.46 -8.36
CA MET A 167 -17.73 -16.35 -9.28
C MET A 167 -18.38 -16.80 -10.59
N GLN A 168 -19.30 -16.06 -11.09
CA GLN A 168 -19.99 -16.33 -12.35
C GLN A 168 -20.40 -15.03 -13.04
N PRO A 169 -20.52 -15.03 -14.38
CA PRO A 169 -21.03 -13.89 -15.09
C PRO A 169 -22.47 -13.60 -14.70
N ALA A 170 -22.89 -12.35 -14.74
CA ALA A 170 -24.26 -11.94 -14.47
C ALA A 170 -24.75 -10.96 -15.52
N THR A 171 -25.98 -11.14 -16.00
CA THR A 171 -26.61 -10.25 -16.96
C THR A 171 -27.84 -9.62 -16.30
N PRO A 172 -27.75 -8.36 -15.84
CA PRO A 172 -28.89 -7.65 -15.30
C PRO A 172 -29.98 -7.50 -16.37
N GLU A 173 -31.22 -7.75 -15.99
CA GLU A 173 -32.36 -7.37 -16.81
C GLU A 173 -32.52 -5.85 -16.74
N HIS A 174 -31.77 -5.16 -17.59
CA HIS A 174 -31.95 -3.73 -17.80
C HIS A 174 -32.78 -3.53 -19.08
N ASN A 175 -33.73 -2.58 -19.05
CA ASN A 175 -34.42 -2.17 -20.27
C ASN A 175 -33.38 -1.54 -21.22
N MET A 176 -32.82 -2.37 -22.11
CA MET A 176 -31.92 -1.89 -23.19
C MET A 176 -32.65 -0.96 -24.18
N ASP A 177 -33.97 -0.80 -24.03
CA ASP A 177 -34.79 0.08 -24.86
C ASP A 177 -34.49 1.58 -24.68
N ASP A 178 -33.78 1.97 -23.64
CA ASP A 178 -33.40 3.36 -23.35
C ASP A 178 -31.99 3.76 -23.85
N CYS A 179 -31.24 2.80 -24.41
CA CYS A 179 -29.89 3.08 -24.95
C CYS A 179 -29.97 3.61 -26.38
N ALA A 180 -29.36 4.77 -26.65
CA ALA A 180 -29.20 5.25 -28.01
C ALA A 180 -28.29 4.30 -28.82
N PRO A 181 -28.59 4.02 -30.12
CA PRO A 181 -27.83 3.07 -30.92
C PRO A 181 -26.34 3.41 -31.12
N ASP A 182 -25.92 4.61 -30.78
CA ASP A 182 -24.58 5.18 -30.90
C ASP A 182 -23.92 5.45 -29.55
N ASP A 183 -24.55 5.05 -28.43
CA ASP A 183 -24.01 5.21 -27.10
C ASP A 183 -23.13 4.01 -26.71
N TYR A 184 -21.84 4.10 -27.04
CA TYR A 184 -20.86 3.06 -26.71
C TYR A 184 -20.68 2.82 -25.21
N GLU A 185 -21.00 3.78 -24.35
CA GLU A 185 -20.95 3.61 -22.89
C GLU A 185 -22.10 2.75 -22.39
N CYS A 186 -23.24 2.75 -23.10
CA CYS A 186 -24.38 1.90 -22.81
C CYS A 186 -24.15 0.43 -23.24
N PHE A 187 -23.29 0.20 -24.24
CA PHE A 187 -22.95 -1.13 -24.76
C PHE A 187 -21.70 -1.77 -24.12
N SER A 188 -20.99 -1.06 -23.26
CA SER A 188 -19.72 -1.55 -22.69
C SER A 188 -19.53 -1.28 -21.19
N PRO A 189 -20.52 -1.48 -20.31
CA PRO A 189 -20.18 -1.93 -18.97
C PRO A 189 -19.68 -3.36 -19.16
N GLY A 190 -18.43 -3.67 -18.72
CA GLY A 190 -17.95 -5.06 -18.72
C GLY A 190 -19.03 -5.95 -18.10
N THR A 191 -19.17 -7.19 -18.59
CA THR A 191 -20.17 -8.13 -18.05
C THR A 191 -20.05 -8.15 -16.52
N PRO A 192 -21.10 -7.77 -15.76
CA PRO A 192 -21.04 -7.80 -14.33
C PRO A 192 -20.74 -9.21 -13.82
N GLU A 193 -20.00 -9.27 -12.72
CA GLU A 193 -19.66 -10.51 -12.05
C GLU A 193 -20.54 -10.70 -10.80
N LEU A 194 -21.25 -11.83 -10.73
CA LEU A 194 -21.95 -12.24 -9.53
C LEU A 194 -21.00 -13.08 -8.66
N ILE A 195 -20.71 -12.57 -7.49
CA ILE A 195 -19.85 -13.19 -6.50
C ILE A 195 -20.74 -13.73 -5.37
N ALA A 196 -20.89 -15.03 -5.31
CA ALA A 196 -21.52 -15.68 -4.16
C ALA A 196 -20.46 -15.85 -3.07
N ALA A 197 -20.64 -15.22 -1.90
CA ALA A 197 -19.63 -15.25 -0.86
C ALA A 197 -20.22 -15.18 0.56
N ASP A 198 -19.50 -15.71 1.54
CA ASP A 198 -19.83 -15.49 2.95
C ASP A 198 -19.31 -14.10 3.42
N PRO A 199 -19.83 -13.55 4.54
CA PRO A 199 -19.47 -12.21 5.02
C PRO A 199 -17.97 -11.97 5.23
N GLY A 200 -17.19 -13.01 5.53
CA GLY A 200 -15.74 -12.95 5.68
C GLY A 200 -14.97 -12.49 4.42
N TRP A 201 -15.61 -12.62 3.26
CA TRP A 201 -15.05 -12.16 1.99
C TRP A 201 -14.63 -10.67 2.01
N PHE A 202 -15.46 -9.82 2.61
CA PHE A 202 -15.17 -8.38 2.68
C PHE A 202 -13.91 -8.07 3.50
N ASP A 203 -13.63 -8.85 4.55
CA ASP A 203 -12.44 -8.66 5.39
C ASP A 203 -11.20 -9.30 4.74
N ILE A 204 -11.36 -10.46 4.08
CA ILE A 204 -10.28 -11.12 3.34
C ILE A 204 -9.79 -10.25 2.18
N TYR A 205 -10.70 -9.66 1.43
CA TYR A 205 -10.35 -8.76 0.31
C TYR A 205 -10.26 -7.28 0.73
N ALA A 206 -10.26 -6.97 2.02
CA ALA A 206 -10.16 -5.62 2.57
C ALA A 206 -11.09 -4.59 1.87
N ARG A 207 -12.32 -5.02 1.53
CA ARG A 207 -13.28 -4.19 0.80
C ARG A 207 -13.93 -3.16 1.72
N THR A 208 -13.89 -1.89 1.31
CA THR A 208 -14.46 -0.77 2.08
C THR A 208 -15.89 -0.48 1.65
N ILE A 209 -16.83 -0.51 2.59
CA ILE A 209 -18.23 -0.11 2.33
C ILE A 209 -18.31 1.41 2.30
N VAL A 210 -18.86 1.94 1.21
CA VAL A 210 -19.05 3.39 1.00
C VAL A 210 -20.42 3.83 1.49
N GLN A 211 -21.45 2.98 1.27
CA GLN A 211 -22.83 3.26 1.67
C GLN A 211 -23.50 1.97 2.15
N GLY A 212 -24.42 2.08 3.08
CA GLY A 212 -25.20 0.95 3.58
C GLY A 212 -24.43 0.05 4.55
N ARG A 213 -24.63 -1.27 4.42
CA ARG A 213 -24.03 -2.28 5.31
C ARG A 213 -23.40 -3.44 4.52
N ARG A 214 -22.56 -4.22 5.17
CA ARG A 214 -22.04 -5.50 4.66
C ARG A 214 -23.14 -6.58 4.72
N LEU A 215 -22.88 -7.70 4.04
CA LEU A 215 -23.64 -8.92 4.25
C LEU A 215 -23.41 -9.45 5.67
N GLU A 216 -24.45 -10.06 6.22
CA GLU A 216 -24.47 -10.75 7.51
C GLU A 216 -24.81 -12.22 7.30
N ASP A 217 -24.44 -13.12 8.23
CA ASP A 217 -24.79 -14.55 8.13
C ASP A 217 -26.29 -14.79 8.02
N ALA A 218 -27.11 -13.93 8.65
CA ALA A 218 -28.56 -14.00 8.57
C ALA A 218 -29.12 -13.69 7.16
N ASP A 219 -28.32 -13.04 6.29
CA ASP A 219 -28.77 -12.67 4.94
C ASP A 219 -28.94 -13.90 4.03
N GLY A 220 -28.23 -15.00 4.30
CA GLY A 220 -28.37 -16.25 3.58
C GLY A 220 -29.77 -16.88 3.65
N GLN A 221 -30.59 -16.48 4.62
CA GLN A 221 -31.97 -17.02 4.82
C GLN A 221 -33.06 -15.98 4.50
N ARG A 222 -32.70 -14.78 4.03
CA ARG A 222 -33.63 -13.71 3.75
C ARG A 222 -34.18 -13.81 2.34
N LEU A 223 -35.49 -13.84 2.21
CA LEU A 223 -36.22 -13.89 0.94
C LEU A 223 -36.01 -12.69 0.02
N MET A 224 -35.46 -11.59 0.55
CA MET A 224 -35.14 -10.38 -0.22
C MET A 224 -33.87 -10.50 -1.04
N ASN A 225 -33.08 -11.58 -0.90
CA ASN A 225 -31.80 -11.79 -1.51
C ASN A 225 -30.93 -10.54 -1.44
N PRO A 226 -30.50 -10.10 -0.22
CA PRO A 226 -29.74 -8.90 -0.05
C PRO A 226 -28.36 -9.03 -0.72
N VAL A 227 -27.95 -7.98 -1.44
CA VAL A 227 -26.67 -7.93 -2.14
C VAL A 227 -25.92 -6.65 -1.80
N VAL A 228 -24.58 -6.74 -1.88
CA VAL A 228 -23.71 -5.60 -1.82
C VAL A 228 -23.02 -5.46 -3.18
N VAL A 229 -23.08 -4.29 -3.77
CA VAL A 229 -22.58 -4.05 -5.13
C VAL A 229 -21.36 -3.12 -5.08
N ASN A 230 -20.50 -3.16 -6.11
CA ASN A 230 -19.47 -2.13 -6.21
C ASN A 230 -20.05 -0.81 -6.73
N ASP A 231 -19.30 0.28 -6.55
CA ASP A 231 -19.73 1.62 -6.98
C ASP A 231 -19.94 1.71 -8.50
N GLN A 232 -19.21 0.91 -9.29
CA GLN A 232 -19.39 0.86 -10.74
C GLN A 232 -20.73 0.24 -11.14
N PHE A 233 -21.10 -0.91 -10.54
CA PHE A 233 -22.41 -1.50 -10.78
C PHE A 233 -23.54 -0.61 -10.27
N TYR A 234 -23.31 0.06 -9.13
CA TYR A 234 -24.30 0.98 -8.57
C TYR A 234 -24.55 2.21 -9.47
N GLU A 235 -23.52 2.67 -10.16
CA GLU A 235 -23.62 3.73 -11.17
C GLU A 235 -24.48 3.30 -12.36
N THR A 236 -24.37 2.04 -12.83
CA THR A 236 -25.24 1.51 -13.90
C THR A 236 -26.73 1.45 -13.50
N LEU A 237 -27.02 1.35 -12.20
CA LEU A 237 -28.38 1.46 -11.66
C LEU A 237 -28.89 2.91 -11.58
N GLY A 238 -28.07 3.91 -11.94
CA GLY A 238 -28.42 5.33 -11.85
C GLY A 238 -28.24 5.94 -10.46
N ASN A 239 -27.47 5.31 -9.57
CA ASN A 239 -27.21 5.77 -8.19
C ASN A 239 -28.48 6.06 -7.37
N PRO A 240 -29.46 5.14 -7.31
CA PRO A 240 -30.68 5.33 -6.54
C PRO A 240 -30.37 5.50 -5.04
N ALA A 241 -31.25 6.15 -4.28
CA ALA A 241 -31.04 6.23 -2.84
C ALA A 241 -31.19 4.83 -2.20
N LEU A 242 -30.21 4.39 -1.41
CA LEU A 242 -30.25 3.10 -0.70
C LEU A 242 -31.46 2.96 0.24
N ALA A 243 -31.96 4.10 0.75
CA ALA A 243 -33.17 4.14 1.58
C ALA A 243 -34.44 3.66 0.83
N ASP A 244 -34.45 3.71 -0.49
CA ASP A 244 -35.55 3.26 -1.33
C ASP A 244 -35.47 1.77 -1.63
N HIS A 245 -34.49 1.05 -1.06
CA HIS A 245 -34.25 -0.38 -1.27
C HIS A 245 -34.23 -0.76 -2.76
N PRO A 246 -33.27 -0.23 -3.55
CA PRO A 246 -33.22 -0.50 -4.97
C PRO A 246 -33.07 -1.99 -5.25
N THR A 247 -33.83 -2.46 -6.24
CA THR A 247 -33.89 -3.86 -6.61
C THR A 247 -33.62 -4.04 -8.09
N PHE A 248 -33.07 -5.20 -8.46
CA PHE A 248 -32.86 -5.61 -9.84
C PHE A 248 -33.06 -7.13 -9.97
N THR A 249 -33.16 -7.62 -11.22
CA THR A 249 -33.21 -9.04 -11.57
C THR A 249 -32.02 -9.38 -12.48
N LEU A 250 -31.63 -10.65 -12.49
CA LEU A 250 -30.63 -11.20 -13.38
C LEU A 250 -31.26 -12.20 -14.32
N GLN A 251 -30.86 -12.23 -15.60
CA GLN A 251 -31.38 -13.14 -16.60
C GLN A 251 -31.18 -14.60 -16.18
N GLU A 252 -30.05 -14.91 -15.56
CA GLU A 252 -29.67 -16.26 -15.15
C GLU A 252 -30.41 -16.76 -13.92
N THR A 253 -31.13 -15.91 -13.20
CA THR A 253 -31.89 -16.27 -11.98
C THR A 253 -33.40 -16.21 -12.17
N GLY A 254 -33.89 -16.09 -13.40
CA GLY A 254 -35.31 -15.97 -13.71
C GLY A 254 -35.93 -14.76 -13.01
N ASN A 255 -37.03 -15.00 -12.26
CA ASN A 255 -37.75 -13.92 -11.56
C ASN A 255 -37.17 -13.57 -10.17
N THR A 256 -35.97 -14.04 -9.82
CA THR A 256 -35.40 -13.76 -8.50
C THR A 256 -34.96 -12.30 -8.41
N THR A 257 -35.53 -11.58 -7.46
CA THR A 257 -35.23 -10.17 -7.20
C THR A 257 -34.15 -10.04 -6.16
N PHE A 258 -33.16 -9.24 -6.45
CA PHE A 258 -32.05 -8.88 -5.54
C PHE A 258 -32.28 -7.47 -5.00
N THR A 259 -31.99 -7.26 -3.71
CA THR A 259 -32.13 -5.95 -3.06
C THR A 259 -30.75 -5.43 -2.64
N VAL A 260 -30.39 -4.24 -3.11
CA VAL A 260 -29.10 -3.63 -2.74
C VAL A 260 -29.16 -3.11 -1.30
N VAL A 261 -28.30 -3.63 -0.44
CA VAL A 261 -28.20 -3.24 0.98
C VAL A 261 -26.91 -2.49 1.30
N GLY A 262 -25.95 -2.50 0.39
CA GLY A 262 -24.69 -1.81 0.57
C GLY A 262 -23.95 -1.60 -0.74
N VAL A 263 -23.03 -0.64 -0.73
CA VAL A 263 -22.15 -0.33 -1.86
C VAL A 263 -20.72 -0.34 -1.35
N TYR A 264 -19.83 -1.09 -2.00
CA TYR A 264 -18.41 -1.07 -1.70
C TYR A 264 -17.62 -0.39 -2.81
N LYS A 265 -16.41 0.06 -2.48
CA LYS A 265 -15.56 0.76 -3.43
C LYS A 265 -14.84 -0.22 -4.35
N SER A 266 -14.88 0.02 -5.66
CA SER A 266 -14.09 -0.69 -6.67
C SER A 266 -12.60 -0.39 -6.54
N LEU A 267 -11.76 -1.25 -7.11
CA LEU A 267 -10.29 -1.09 -7.15
C LEU A 267 -9.86 0.10 -8.01
N GLY A 268 -10.64 0.47 -8.98
CA GLY A 268 -10.38 1.57 -9.91
C GLY A 268 -11.36 1.53 -11.07
N SER A 269 -11.22 2.44 -12.03
CA SER A 269 -12.09 2.50 -13.22
C SER A 269 -11.97 1.30 -14.16
N TRP A 270 -10.96 0.45 -13.94
CA TRP A 270 -10.71 -0.79 -14.69
C TRP A 270 -11.32 -2.04 -14.03
N ASP A 271 -11.83 -1.92 -12.80
CA ASP A 271 -12.50 -3.01 -12.09
C ASP A 271 -13.84 -3.31 -12.77
N ALA A 272 -14.22 -4.57 -12.87
CA ALA A 272 -15.51 -4.92 -13.47
C ALA A 272 -16.66 -4.58 -12.51
N PRO A 273 -17.84 -4.22 -13.04
CA PRO A 273 -19.05 -4.15 -12.23
C PRO A 273 -19.26 -5.48 -11.50
N SER A 274 -19.57 -5.45 -10.22
CA SER A 274 -19.68 -6.69 -9.43
C SER A 274 -20.77 -6.61 -8.38
N ILE A 275 -21.40 -7.77 -8.16
CA ILE A 275 -22.53 -7.99 -7.28
C ILE A 275 -22.12 -9.09 -6.30
N VAL A 276 -22.14 -8.82 -5.01
CA VAL A 276 -21.82 -9.80 -3.97
C VAL A 276 -23.12 -10.22 -3.29
N THR A 277 -23.45 -11.50 -3.39
CA THR A 277 -24.60 -12.13 -2.71
C THR A 277 -24.11 -13.11 -1.65
N HIS A 278 -24.95 -13.40 -0.65
CA HIS A 278 -24.62 -14.45 0.33
C HIS A 278 -24.56 -15.82 -0.36
N TYR A 279 -23.57 -16.65 -0.01
CA TYR A 279 -23.35 -17.95 -0.66
C TYR A 279 -24.59 -18.86 -0.62
N ASP A 280 -25.26 -18.93 0.52
CA ASP A 280 -26.48 -19.74 0.66
C ASP A 280 -27.67 -19.14 -0.09
N SER A 281 -27.79 -17.79 -0.19
CA SER A 281 -28.80 -17.14 -1.02
C SER A 281 -28.61 -17.46 -2.49
N PHE A 282 -27.35 -17.51 -2.96
CA PHE A 282 -27.04 -17.89 -4.33
C PHE A 282 -27.48 -19.32 -4.64
N LEU A 283 -27.20 -20.28 -3.76
CA LEU A 283 -27.64 -21.66 -3.94
C LEU A 283 -29.18 -21.79 -4.05
N ASN A 284 -29.88 -20.92 -3.33
CA ASN A 284 -31.36 -20.90 -3.33
C ASN A 284 -31.97 -20.10 -4.50
N ALA A 285 -31.16 -19.24 -5.17
CA ALA A 285 -31.67 -18.34 -6.22
C ALA A 285 -31.96 -19.02 -7.55
N GLY A 286 -31.55 -20.28 -7.75
CA GLY A 286 -31.79 -21.03 -8.96
C GLY A 286 -31.06 -20.48 -10.19
N TYR A 287 -29.77 -20.22 -10.03
CA TYR A 287 -28.95 -19.71 -11.12
C TYR A 287 -28.79 -20.74 -12.26
N GLU A 288 -29.13 -20.37 -13.50
CA GLU A 288 -29.12 -21.23 -14.69
C GLU A 288 -27.99 -20.94 -15.67
N GLY A 289 -26.94 -20.26 -15.25
CA GLY A 289 -25.78 -19.92 -16.08
C GLY A 289 -24.57 -20.82 -15.83
N PRO A 290 -23.46 -20.58 -16.54
CA PRO A 290 -22.19 -21.24 -16.26
C PRO A 290 -21.69 -20.83 -14.86
N VAL A 291 -21.43 -21.82 -14.02
CA VAL A 291 -21.02 -21.62 -12.62
C VAL A 291 -19.54 -21.88 -12.49
N GLY A 292 -18.83 -20.94 -11.87
CA GLY A 292 -17.40 -21.11 -11.57
C GLY A 292 -17.12 -22.18 -10.51
N GLU A 293 -15.90 -22.68 -10.47
CA GLU A 293 -15.47 -23.63 -9.44
C GLU A 293 -15.61 -23.01 -8.04
N PRO A 294 -16.13 -23.77 -7.06
CA PRO A 294 -16.22 -23.28 -5.70
C PRO A 294 -14.83 -23.16 -5.06
N GLN A 295 -14.65 -22.08 -4.36
CA GLN A 295 -13.39 -21.76 -3.67
C GLN A 295 -13.67 -21.55 -2.18
N LEU A 296 -12.76 -22.04 -1.35
CA LEU A 296 -12.74 -21.73 0.07
C LEU A 296 -11.50 -20.87 0.36
N LEU A 297 -11.76 -19.68 0.87
CA LEU A 297 -10.73 -18.75 1.35
C LEU A 297 -10.58 -18.93 2.85
N VAL A 298 -9.36 -19.11 3.32
CA VAL A 298 -9.03 -19.17 4.76
C VAL A 298 -7.87 -18.24 5.04
N ALA A 299 -8.08 -17.23 5.83
CA ALA A 299 -7.01 -16.35 6.28
C ALA A 299 -6.20 -17.02 7.38
N THR A 300 -4.89 -17.13 7.17
CA THR A 300 -3.94 -17.70 8.12
C THR A 300 -2.84 -16.70 8.45
N PRO A 301 -2.15 -16.84 9.61
CA PRO A 301 -0.99 -16.00 9.89
C PRO A 301 0.09 -16.16 8.82
N GLU A 302 0.61 -15.04 8.32
CA GLU A 302 1.60 -15.01 7.23
C GLU A 302 2.84 -15.85 7.52
N GLU A 303 3.31 -15.84 8.77
CA GLU A 303 4.52 -16.58 9.20
C GLU A 303 4.40 -18.10 9.05
N SER A 304 3.20 -18.66 9.15
CA SER A 304 2.91 -20.11 9.05
C SER A 304 2.09 -20.47 7.82
N ALA A 305 1.87 -19.54 6.90
CA ALA A 305 0.92 -19.69 5.79
C ALA A 305 1.25 -20.89 4.88
N LYS A 306 2.53 -21.12 4.55
CA LYS A 306 2.96 -22.27 3.71
C LYS A 306 2.73 -23.63 4.39
N GLU A 307 2.89 -23.70 5.71
CA GLU A 307 2.62 -24.91 6.48
C GLU A 307 1.11 -25.14 6.58
N ASN A 308 0.37 -24.09 6.89
CA ASN A 308 -1.09 -24.12 6.96
C ASN A 308 -1.72 -24.46 5.60
N GLN A 309 -1.18 -23.98 4.47
CA GLN A 309 -1.63 -24.34 3.13
C GLN A 309 -1.63 -25.84 2.91
N LYS A 310 -0.52 -26.51 3.26
CA LYS A 310 -0.42 -27.98 3.12
C LYS A 310 -1.37 -28.71 4.05
N ALA A 311 -1.52 -28.24 5.29
CA ALA A 311 -2.42 -28.85 6.25
C ALA A 311 -3.89 -28.69 5.81
N LEU A 312 -4.29 -27.49 5.40
CA LEU A 312 -5.64 -27.20 4.90
C LEU A 312 -5.96 -28.01 3.64
N HIS A 313 -5.01 -28.11 2.70
CA HIS A 313 -5.16 -28.95 1.52
C HIS A 313 -5.49 -30.39 1.88
N ASN A 314 -4.69 -31.01 2.75
CA ASN A 314 -4.85 -32.42 3.13
C ASN A 314 -6.18 -32.66 3.86
N ILE A 315 -6.56 -31.78 4.76
CA ILE A 315 -7.83 -31.89 5.50
C ILE A 315 -8.99 -31.73 4.53
N PHE A 316 -8.99 -30.69 3.69
CA PHE A 316 -10.09 -30.42 2.78
C PHE A 316 -10.24 -31.49 1.71
N GLN A 317 -9.15 -32.00 1.15
CA GLN A 317 -9.16 -33.12 0.21
C GLN A 317 -9.73 -34.41 0.85
N ALA A 318 -9.41 -34.66 2.12
CA ALA A 318 -9.94 -35.81 2.85
C ALA A 318 -11.45 -35.69 3.12
N GLU A 319 -11.93 -34.47 3.42
CA GLU A 319 -13.35 -34.19 3.67
C GLU A 319 -14.21 -34.24 2.41
N LEU A 320 -13.69 -33.80 1.27
CA LEU A 320 -14.39 -33.87 -0.02
C LEU A 320 -14.35 -35.26 -0.64
N GLY A 321 -13.32 -36.06 -0.33
CA GLY A 321 -13.17 -37.42 -0.85
C GLY A 321 -12.50 -37.49 -2.23
N PRO A 322 -12.39 -38.70 -2.81
CA PRO A 322 -11.61 -38.94 -4.02
C PRO A 322 -12.22 -38.46 -5.33
N SER A 323 -13.52 -38.13 -5.32
CA SER A 323 -14.23 -37.59 -6.51
C SER A 323 -13.88 -36.13 -6.79
N TRP A 324 -13.18 -35.48 -5.87
CA TRP A 324 -12.80 -34.09 -5.95
C TRP A 324 -11.28 -33.95 -6.01
N LYS A 325 -10.82 -32.96 -6.75
CA LYS A 325 -9.42 -32.52 -6.77
C LYS A 325 -9.36 -31.13 -6.17
N VAL A 326 -8.59 -30.98 -5.10
CA VAL A 326 -8.38 -29.69 -4.45
C VAL A 326 -7.06 -29.10 -4.95
N ASN A 327 -7.12 -27.90 -5.51
CA ASN A 327 -5.95 -27.10 -5.82
C ASN A 327 -5.82 -26.00 -4.76
N THR A 328 -4.59 -25.63 -4.40
CA THR A 328 -4.37 -24.59 -3.40
C THR A 328 -3.43 -23.53 -3.92
N SER A 329 -3.80 -22.28 -3.69
CA SER A 329 -2.92 -21.13 -3.89
C SER A 329 -2.79 -20.34 -2.59
N LEU A 330 -1.69 -19.62 -2.45
CA LEU A 330 -1.41 -18.79 -1.28
C LEU A 330 -1.24 -17.35 -1.73
N SER A 331 -1.97 -16.43 -1.08
CA SER A 331 -1.74 -14.99 -1.23
C SER A 331 -0.49 -14.60 -0.44
N GLU A 332 0.63 -14.48 -1.13
CA GLU A 332 1.89 -14.01 -0.55
C GLU A 332 2.00 -12.50 -0.78
N LYS A 333 2.35 -11.77 0.29
CA LYS A 333 2.62 -10.33 0.21
C LYS A 333 3.80 -10.04 -0.70
N ASP A 334 4.78 -10.92 -0.65
CA ASP A 334 6.07 -10.81 -1.32
C ASP A 334 6.26 -11.91 -2.37
N THR A 335 5.53 -11.83 -3.48
CA THR A 335 5.92 -12.63 -4.65
C THR A 335 7.31 -12.19 -5.13
N GLU A 336 8.11 -13.08 -5.70
CA GLU A 336 9.45 -12.74 -6.23
C GLU A 336 9.37 -11.54 -7.18
N ILE A 337 8.31 -11.45 -8.00
CA ILE A 337 8.08 -10.34 -8.92
C ILE A 337 7.80 -9.02 -8.19
N SER A 338 6.97 -9.04 -7.15
CA SER A 338 6.68 -7.82 -6.37
C SER A 338 7.88 -7.36 -5.56
N GLN A 339 8.69 -8.29 -5.01
CA GLN A 339 9.95 -7.97 -4.34
C GLN A 339 10.97 -7.35 -5.32
N GLU A 340 11.14 -7.93 -6.51
CA GLU A 340 12.04 -7.42 -7.53
C GLU A 340 11.61 -6.02 -8.00
N MET A 341 10.31 -5.80 -8.22
CA MET A 341 9.76 -4.50 -8.57
C MET A 341 9.95 -3.48 -7.44
N ASN A 342 9.66 -3.83 -6.19
CA ASN A 342 9.87 -2.97 -5.03
C ASN A 342 11.35 -2.62 -4.84
N ASN A 343 12.26 -3.58 -5.02
CA ASN A 343 13.69 -3.35 -4.96
C ASN A 343 14.16 -2.42 -6.08
N THR A 344 13.65 -2.60 -7.29
CA THR A 344 13.96 -1.74 -8.44
C THR A 344 13.49 -0.32 -8.21
N ILE A 345 12.24 -0.13 -7.77
CA ILE A 345 11.69 1.18 -7.43
C ILE A 345 12.50 1.83 -6.31
N THR A 346 12.76 1.13 -5.23
CA THR A 346 13.52 1.65 -4.08
C THR A 346 14.94 2.04 -4.47
N THR A 347 15.59 1.24 -5.30
CA THR A 347 16.94 1.53 -5.82
C THR A 347 16.93 2.75 -6.72
N ALA A 348 16.00 2.86 -7.66
CA ALA A 348 15.86 4.01 -8.53
C ALA A 348 15.60 5.31 -7.75
N LEU A 349 14.68 5.26 -6.77
CA LEU A 349 14.40 6.39 -5.88
C LEU A 349 15.61 6.76 -5.02
N GLY A 350 16.38 5.76 -4.55
CA GLY A 350 17.64 5.96 -3.82
C GLY A 350 18.69 6.66 -4.66
N ILE A 351 18.86 6.29 -5.91
CA ILE A 351 19.80 6.92 -6.85
C ILE A 351 19.38 8.37 -7.12
N ILE A 352 18.11 8.62 -7.44
CA ILE A 352 17.58 9.97 -7.69
C ILE A 352 17.78 10.85 -6.44
N GLY A 353 17.41 10.34 -5.27
CA GLY A 353 17.59 11.03 -3.99
C GLY A 353 19.06 11.35 -3.72
N GLY A 354 19.95 10.40 -3.98
CA GLY A 354 21.41 10.58 -3.84
C GLY A 354 21.96 11.67 -4.74
N ILE A 355 21.55 11.73 -6.01
CA ILE A 355 21.95 12.78 -6.96
C ILE A 355 21.48 14.16 -6.48
N VAL A 356 20.22 14.26 -6.05
CA VAL A 356 19.64 15.53 -5.57
C VAL A 356 20.39 16.04 -4.33
N ILE A 357 20.72 15.14 -3.39
CA ILE A 357 21.54 15.47 -2.21
C ILE A 357 22.92 15.94 -2.61
N ALA A 358 23.59 15.25 -3.53
CA ALA A 358 24.93 15.63 -4.00
C ALA A 358 24.91 17.04 -4.62
N LEU A 359 23.90 17.37 -5.42
CA LEU A 359 23.72 18.71 -5.98
C LEU A 359 23.47 19.77 -4.88
N GLY A 360 22.65 19.45 -3.88
CA GLY A 360 22.43 20.32 -2.72
C GLY A 360 23.70 20.56 -1.91
N ALA A 361 24.51 19.52 -1.69
CA ALA A 361 25.79 19.60 -1.00
C ALA A 361 26.81 20.46 -1.76
N LEU A 362 26.89 20.33 -3.09
CA LEU A 362 27.71 21.17 -3.94
C LEU A 362 27.30 22.65 -3.88
N GLY A 363 25.97 22.91 -3.91
CA GLY A 363 25.44 24.25 -3.74
C GLY A 363 25.85 24.88 -2.40
N LEU A 364 25.68 24.12 -1.31
CA LEU A 364 26.12 24.55 0.02
C LEU A 364 27.62 24.81 0.08
N LEU A 365 28.45 23.92 -0.45
CA LEU A 365 29.91 24.04 -0.47
C LEU A 365 30.34 25.31 -1.20
N THR A 366 29.80 25.57 -2.38
CA THR A 366 30.09 26.75 -3.19
C THR A 366 29.80 28.05 -2.44
N VAL A 367 28.61 28.16 -1.83
CA VAL A 367 28.22 29.35 -1.07
C VAL A 367 29.05 29.48 0.19
N SER A 368 29.40 28.39 0.88
CA SER A 368 30.21 28.40 2.09
C SER A 368 31.65 28.89 1.81
N ILE A 369 32.29 28.45 0.71
CA ILE A 369 33.61 28.90 0.32
C ILE A 369 33.59 30.41 0.03
N VAL A 370 32.63 30.92 -0.70
CA VAL A 370 32.50 32.36 -0.99
C VAL A 370 32.27 33.16 0.31
N THR A 371 31.44 32.63 1.22
CA THR A 371 31.15 33.32 2.50
C THR A 371 32.38 33.44 3.38
N ILE A 372 33.22 32.39 3.46
CA ILE A 372 34.48 32.44 4.21
C ILE A 372 35.43 33.49 3.63
N GLY A 373 35.53 33.61 2.30
CA GLY A 373 36.33 34.65 1.65
C GLY A 373 35.99 36.06 2.16
N HIS A 374 34.73 36.34 2.41
CA HIS A 374 34.29 37.64 2.96
C HIS A 374 34.51 37.79 4.49
N ARG A 375 34.64 36.64 5.23
CA ARG A 375 34.83 36.63 6.69
C ARG A 375 36.33 36.49 7.10
N VAL A 376 37.25 36.43 6.14
CA VAL A 376 38.69 36.26 6.41
C VAL A 376 39.21 37.29 7.42
N ARG A 377 38.80 38.55 7.27
CA ARG A 377 39.20 39.65 8.18
C ARG A 377 38.67 39.42 9.61
N GLU A 378 37.43 39.04 9.79
CA GLU A 378 36.84 38.76 11.11
C GLU A 378 37.55 37.57 11.79
N ILE A 379 37.74 36.46 11.05
CA ILE A 379 38.46 35.29 11.52
C ILE A 379 39.90 35.65 11.92
N GLY A 380 40.59 36.48 11.12
CA GLY A 380 41.93 36.96 11.41
C GLY A 380 42.01 37.80 12.69
N ILE A 381 41.05 38.70 12.91
CA ILE A 381 40.94 39.50 14.14
C ILE A 381 40.71 38.60 15.36
N ARG A 382 39.80 37.63 15.29
CA ARG A 382 39.57 36.68 16.38
C ARG A 382 40.84 35.86 16.72
N ARG A 383 41.63 35.46 15.71
CA ARG A 383 42.92 34.78 15.92
C ARG A 383 43.98 35.69 16.52
N ALA A 384 44.03 36.92 16.09
CA ALA A 384 44.98 37.88 16.63
C ALA A 384 44.69 38.18 18.13
N MET A 385 43.42 38.10 18.54
CA MET A 385 43.00 38.23 19.94
C MET A 385 43.15 36.93 20.77
N GLY A 386 43.75 35.87 20.19
CA GLY A 386 44.10 34.64 20.93
C GLY A 386 43.09 33.50 20.79
N ALA A 387 42.14 33.54 19.85
CA ALA A 387 41.27 32.41 19.60
C ALA A 387 42.02 31.19 19.04
N SER A 388 41.87 30.02 19.66
CA SER A 388 42.48 28.79 19.20
C SER A 388 41.92 28.32 17.85
N ALA A 389 42.72 27.68 17.03
CA ALA A 389 42.32 27.11 15.74
C ALA A 389 41.13 26.13 15.87
N GLY A 390 41.15 25.30 16.92
CA GLY A 390 40.04 24.35 17.18
C GLY A 390 38.71 25.03 17.50
N ARG A 391 38.73 26.19 18.21
CA ARG A 391 37.54 26.96 18.50
C ARG A 391 36.89 27.53 17.24
N ILE A 392 37.73 28.05 16.31
CA ILE A 392 37.25 28.56 15.03
C ILE A 392 36.68 27.44 14.18
N PHE A 393 37.38 26.27 14.12
CA PHE A 393 36.89 25.10 13.41
C PHE A 393 35.51 24.68 13.91
N ILE A 394 35.35 24.47 15.21
CA ILE A 394 34.09 24.05 15.82
C ILE A 394 32.97 25.07 15.57
N SER A 395 33.26 26.37 15.66
CA SER A 395 32.30 27.42 15.40
C SER A 395 31.73 27.35 13.97
N VAL A 396 32.62 27.32 12.95
CA VAL A 396 32.21 27.25 11.53
C VAL A 396 31.53 25.92 11.21
N PHE A 397 32.01 24.82 11.79
CA PHE A 397 31.47 23.50 11.61
C PHE A 397 30.03 23.40 12.17
N LEU A 398 29.81 23.84 13.42
CA LEU A 398 28.49 23.87 14.05
C LEU A 398 27.53 24.83 13.33
N GLU A 399 28.02 25.97 12.84
CA GLU A 399 27.21 26.89 12.02
C GLU A 399 26.63 26.18 10.81
N SER A 400 27.44 25.38 10.09
CA SER A 400 27.00 24.61 8.93
C SER A 400 25.96 23.55 9.31
N ILE A 401 26.17 22.83 10.40
CA ILE A 401 25.21 21.79 10.88
C ILE A 401 23.86 22.40 11.26
N VAL A 402 23.88 23.47 12.06
CA VAL A 402 22.64 24.14 12.49
C VAL A 402 21.89 24.71 11.29
N ALA A 403 22.59 25.36 10.38
CA ALA A 403 22.00 25.93 9.18
C ALA A 403 21.33 24.85 8.31
N THR A 404 22.01 23.73 8.06
CA THR A 404 21.46 22.64 7.24
C THR A 404 20.34 21.87 7.94
N THR A 405 20.40 21.71 9.25
CA THR A 405 19.31 21.10 10.02
C THR A 405 18.05 21.95 9.93
N VAL A 406 18.15 23.28 10.08
CA VAL A 406 17.03 24.20 9.90
C VAL A 406 16.50 24.14 8.48
N ALA A 407 17.38 24.15 7.46
CA ALA A 407 17.00 24.00 6.07
C ALA A 407 16.28 22.65 5.81
N GLY A 408 16.79 21.58 6.43
CA GLY A 408 16.18 20.24 6.37
C GLY A 408 14.76 20.22 6.92
N VAL A 409 14.54 20.83 8.08
CA VAL A 409 13.19 20.94 8.66
C VAL A 409 12.25 21.73 7.74
N VAL A 410 12.71 22.85 7.18
CA VAL A 410 11.93 23.64 6.21
C VAL A 410 11.62 22.81 4.96
N GLY A 411 12.60 22.07 4.43
CA GLY A 411 12.41 21.17 3.28
C GLY A 411 11.39 20.07 3.55
N VAL A 412 11.43 19.44 4.73
CA VAL A 412 10.45 18.42 5.14
C VAL A 412 9.04 19.02 5.25
N ILE A 413 8.90 20.21 5.86
CA ILE A 413 7.60 20.89 5.95
C ILE A 413 7.05 21.17 4.55
N ALA A 414 7.89 21.68 3.65
CA ALA A 414 7.51 21.92 2.25
C ALA A 414 7.09 20.61 1.55
N SER A 415 7.78 19.50 1.80
CA SER A 415 7.44 18.17 1.27
C SER A 415 6.07 17.70 1.77
N ILE A 416 5.79 17.84 3.07
CA ILE A 416 4.49 17.49 3.66
C ILE A 416 3.36 18.28 3.00
N ILE A 417 3.56 19.58 2.79
CA ILE A 417 2.56 20.44 2.12
C ILE A 417 2.35 19.99 0.67
N THR A 418 3.43 19.72 -0.05
CA THR A 418 3.39 19.28 -1.45
C THR A 418 2.62 17.96 -1.59
N VAL A 419 2.96 16.94 -0.81
CA VAL A 419 2.32 15.62 -0.86
C VAL A 419 0.83 15.70 -0.52
N LYS A 420 0.44 16.55 0.45
CA LYS A 420 -0.97 16.77 0.80
C LYS A 420 -1.78 17.51 -0.27
N GLN A 421 -1.14 18.29 -1.10
CA GLN A 421 -1.82 19.05 -2.17
C GLN A 421 -1.86 18.30 -3.51
N LEU A 422 -1.04 17.25 -3.68
CA LEU A 422 -1.11 16.43 -4.88
C LEU A 422 -2.41 15.58 -4.87
N PRO A 423 -3.22 15.64 -5.91
CA PRO A 423 -4.38 14.75 -6.07
C PRO A 423 -3.91 13.36 -6.52
N LEU A 424 -3.30 12.61 -5.61
CA LEU A 424 -2.68 11.31 -5.89
C LEU A 424 -3.72 10.26 -6.30
N ASP A 425 -4.93 10.35 -5.77
CA ASP A 425 -6.10 9.57 -6.13
C ASP A 425 -6.42 9.64 -7.63
N LYS A 426 -6.40 10.86 -8.20
CA LYS A 426 -6.66 11.07 -9.63
C LYS A 426 -5.48 10.72 -10.53
N MET A 427 -4.25 10.93 -10.05
CA MET A 427 -3.04 10.67 -10.85
C MET A 427 -2.71 9.18 -10.95
N LEU A 428 -3.00 8.41 -9.92
CA LEU A 428 -2.66 6.98 -9.86
C LEU A 428 -3.87 6.08 -10.16
N ALA A 429 -5.07 6.66 -10.31
CA ALA A 429 -6.34 5.94 -10.47
C ALA A 429 -6.54 4.81 -9.43
N LEU A 430 -6.00 5.00 -8.22
CA LEU A 430 -6.05 4.03 -7.14
C LEU A 430 -7.19 4.38 -6.17
N PRO A 431 -7.85 3.39 -5.56
CA PRO A 431 -8.96 3.58 -4.62
C PRO A 431 -8.46 4.09 -3.25
N LEU A 432 -7.78 5.22 -3.26
CA LEU A 432 -7.25 5.80 -2.03
C LEU A 432 -8.36 6.63 -1.37
N GLU A 433 -8.65 6.33 -0.13
CA GLU A 433 -9.53 7.21 0.65
C GLU A 433 -8.92 8.61 0.70
N THR A 434 -9.60 9.56 0.05
CA THR A 434 -9.22 10.97 0.01
C THR A 434 -9.15 11.50 1.44
N GLY A 435 -7.95 11.66 1.97
CA GLY A 435 -7.70 12.24 3.30
C GLY A 435 -6.94 11.37 4.31
N ALA A 436 -6.78 10.07 4.07
CA ALA A 436 -6.15 9.16 5.03
C ALA A 436 -4.65 8.93 4.81
N VAL A 437 -4.03 9.53 3.79
CA VAL A 437 -2.60 9.32 3.56
C VAL A 437 -1.78 10.11 4.56
N ALA A 438 -1.49 9.45 5.68
CA ALA A 438 -0.55 9.99 6.65
C ALA A 438 0.84 10.06 6.01
N TYR A 439 1.42 11.27 5.97
CA TYR A 439 2.80 11.43 5.51
C TYR A 439 3.74 10.51 6.32
N PRO A 440 4.58 9.70 5.69
CA PRO A 440 5.41 8.73 6.40
C PRO A 440 6.44 9.45 7.29
N VAL A 441 6.28 9.32 8.61
CA VAL A 441 7.17 9.92 9.62
C VAL A 441 8.64 9.53 9.37
N THR A 442 8.87 8.31 8.88
CA THR A 442 10.20 7.82 8.52
C THR A 442 10.87 8.67 7.44
N ALA A 443 10.13 9.16 6.44
CA ALA A 443 10.67 10.05 5.40
C ALA A 443 11.10 11.40 6.00
N ALA A 444 10.30 11.95 6.92
CA ALA A 444 10.63 13.19 7.63
C ALA A 444 11.92 13.04 8.46
N VAL A 445 12.01 11.97 9.25
CA VAL A 445 13.20 11.71 10.09
C VAL A 445 14.45 11.51 9.23
N ILE A 446 14.36 10.68 8.18
CA ILE A 446 15.47 10.45 7.24
C ILE A 446 15.89 11.78 6.60
N GLY A 447 14.95 12.61 6.15
CA GLY A 447 15.25 13.90 5.54
C GLY A 447 16.06 14.83 6.45
N VAL A 448 15.66 14.97 7.72
CA VAL A 448 16.38 15.80 8.70
C VAL A 448 17.75 15.21 9.02
N LEU A 449 17.88 13.90 9.21
CA LEU A 449 19.14 13.23 9.49
C LEU A 449 20.12 13.38 8.32
N VAL A 450 19.66 13.18 7.10
CA VAL A 450 20.49 13.35 5.90
C VAL A 450 20.92 14.80 5.74
N ALA A 451 20.02 15.79 5.94
CA ALA A 451 20.38 17.20 5.91
C ALA A 451 21.48 17.54 6.92
N THR A 452 21.36 17.03 8.15
CA THR A 452 22.34 17.23 9.21
C THR A 452 23.69 16.58 8.85
N PHE A 453 23.67 15.37 8.33
CA PHE A 453 24.86 14.63 7.91
C PHE A 453 25.58 15.31 6.73
N VAL A 454 24.83 15.72 5.72
CA VAL A 454 25.36 16.47 4.57
C VAL A 454 25.94 17.81 5.02
N GLY A 455 25.28 18.51 5.93
CA GLY A 455 25.81 19.74 6.54
C GLY A 455 27.10 19.53 7.29
N ALA A 456 27.21 18.42 8.02
CA ALA A 456 28.46 18.06 8.69
C ALA A 456 29.59 17.80 7.68
N LEU A 457 29.34 16.97 6.66
CA LEU A 457 30.36 16.67 5.63
C LEU A 457 30.77 17.91 4.83
N ALA A 458 29.76 18.67 4.33
CA ALA A 458 30.04 19.90 3.58
C ALA A 458 30.67 21.02 4.43
N GLY A 459 30.43 21.03 5.75
CA GLY A 459 30.98 21.99 6.69
C GLY A 459 32.47 21.76 7.05
N ILE A 460 33.00 20.55 6.85
CA ILE A 460 34.39 20.23 7.14
C ILE A 460 35.35 21.05 6.26
N ILE A 461 35.08 21.17 4.97
CA ILE A 461 35.96 21.88 4.02
C ILE A 461 36.03 23.35 4.38
N PRO A 462 34.94 24.11 4.52
CA PRO A 462 35.00 25.51 4.92
C PRO A 462 35.62 25.71 6.32
N ALA A 463 35.34 24.84 7.28
CA ALA A 463 35.95 24.91 8.61
C ALA A 463 37.49 24.73 8.57
N THR A 464 37.98 23.82 7.73
CA THR A 464 39.45 23.64 7.54
C THR A 464 40.11 24.82 6.84
N ILE A 465 39.42 25.44 5.86
CA ILE A 465 39.90 26.66 5.19
C ILE A 465 39.97 27.81 6.20
N ALA A 466 38.94 28.00 7.03
CA ALA A 466 38.92 29.05 8.06
C ALA A 466 40.08 28.95 9.05
N VAL A 467 40.49 27.75 9.42
CA VAL A 467 41.68 27.52 10.31
C VAL A 467 43.00 27.87 9.66
N ARG A 468 43.10 27.76 8.34
CA ARG A 468 44.38 28.06 7.61
C ARG A 468 44.62 29.56 7.37
N VAL A 469 43.67 30.44 7.64
CA VAL A 469 43.80 31.88 7.52
C VAL A 469 44.88 32.39 8.47
N LYS A 470 45.95 33.02 7.95
CA LYS A 470 47.01 33.63 8.78
C LYS A 470 46.56 35.02 9.26
N PRO A 471 46.80 35.39 10.55
CA PRO A 471 46.42 36.69 11.08
C PRO A 471 47.02 37.89 10.29
N ILE A 472 48.23 37.70 9.70
CA ILE A 472 48.91 38.74 8.94
C ILE A 472 48.22 39.05 7.61
N ASP A 473 47.58 38.02 6.98
CA ASP A 473 46.87 38.21 5.70
C ASP A 473 45.54 38.96 5.90
N ALA A 474 44.96 38.87 7.10
CA ALA A 474 43.71 39.58 7.44
C ALA A 474 43.91 41.09 7.72
N ILE A 475 45.15 41.54 8.01
CA ILE A 475 45.45 42.96 8.30
C ILE A 475 45.88 43.69 7.00
N ARG A 476 46.30 42.94 5.96
CA ARG A 476 46.82 43.50 4.73
C ARG A 476 45.75 43.82 3.65
N PHE A 477 44.55 43.34 3.85
CA PHE A 477 43.35 43.67 3.10
C PHE A 477 42.39 44.50 3.98
#